data_2b6adc84c737b802a7f8ca5f95fd8c0a
#
_entry.id   2b6adc84c737b802a7f8ca5f95fd8c0a
#
_cell.length_a   1.000
_cell.length_b   1.000
_cell.length_c   1.000
_cell.angle_alpha   90.00
_cell.angle_beta   90.00
_cell.angle_gamma   90.00
#
_symmetry.space_group_name_H-M   'P 1'
#
loop_
_entity.id
_entity.type
_entity.pdbx_description
1 polymer ?
#
loop_
_entity_poly.entity_id
_entity_poly.type
_entity_poly.pdbx_seq_one_letter_code
_entity_poly.pdbx_strand_id
1 'polypeptide(L)'
;MPFSLGVPVTLKSLRKKDYSEAPKTLGEHLKKRRRELGLLQREAAKRMGILTETYLNWEKGHTEPVASQFRPVVVFLGYDPTPEPKTLAERLEAKRRELGVTFSEVARHLGWDEGTLTRYLNGTWRMPPARAAALDAFLAAGVGELAVVLQLPRR
;
A
#
# COMPACT_ATOMS: atom_id res chain seq x y z
N MET A 1 44.03 37.18 -17.75
CA MET A 1 43.30 35.98 -18.16
C MET A 1 42.24 35.72 -17.10
N PRO A 2 40.97 35.86 -17.37
CA PRO A 2 39.97 35.42 -16.41
C PRO A 2 39.94 33.90 -16.37
N PHE A 3 40.31 33.33 -15.24
CA PHE A 3 40.07 31.91 -15.01
C PHE A 3 38.56 31.71 -14.93
N SER A 4 37.99 31.09 -15.94
CA SER A 4 36.64 30.54 -15.87
C SER A 4 36.68 29.43 -14.83
N LEU A 5 36.17 29.68 -13.66
CA LEU A 5 35.84 28.64 -12.70
C LEU A 5 34.74 27.80 -13.34
N GLY A 6 35.14 26.72 -14.02
CA GLY A 6 34.21 25.73 -14.53
C GLY A 6 33.37 25.23 -13.37
N VAL A 7 32.07 25.52 -13.40
CA VAL A 7 31.11 24.91 -12.50
C VAL A 7 31.28 23.41 -12.65
N PRO A 8 31.51 22.64 -11.56
CA PRO A 8 31.64 21.21 -11.70
C PRO A 8 30.32 20.64 -12.21
N VAL A 9 30.31 20.28 -13.48
CA VAL A 9 29.16 19.57 -14.06
C VAL A 9 29.06 18.25 -13.33
N THR A 10 28.08 18.14 -12.46
CA THR A 10 27.83 16.90 -11.74
C THR A 10 27.37 15.87 -12.76
N LEU A 11 28.25 14.93 -13.15
CA LEU A 11 27.98 13.83 -14.09
C LEU A 11 26.84 12.86 -13.68
N LYS A 12 26.10 13.18 -12.64
CA LYS A 12 24.93 12.39 -12.19
C LYS A 12 23.82 12.31 -13.23
N SER A 13 23.73 13.26 -14.16
CA SER A 13 22.68 13.27 -15.19
C SER A 13 22.92 12.32 -16.37
N LEU A 14 24.15 11.80 -16.53
CA LEU A 14 24.51 10.92 -17.64
C LEU A 14 24.41 9.42 -17.30
N ARG A 15 24.16 9.05 -16.03
CA ARG A 15 23.90 7.67 -15.69
C ARG A 15 22.47 7.30 -16.08
N LYS A 16 22.34 6.32 -17.00
CA LYS A 16 21.05 5.70 -17.32
C LYS A 16 20.35 5.32 -16.03
N LYS A 17 19.11 5.77 -15.85
CA LYS A 17 18.31 5.39 -14.69
C LYS A 17 18.12 3.87 -14.68
N ASP A 18 18.39 3.23 -13.56
CA ASP A 18 18.26 1.79 -13.38
C ASP A 18 16.87 1.39 -12.88
N TYR A 19 15.89 2.27 -13.04
CA TYR A 19 14.49 2.08 -12.64
C TYR A 19 13.53 2.58 -13.72
N SER A 20 12.30 2.05 -13.71
CA SER A 20 11.25 2.45 -14.63
C SER A 20 10.71 3.84 -14.31
N GLU A 21 10.59 4.70 -15.33
CA GLU A 21 9.92 6.00 -15.19
C GLU A 21 8.42 5.84 -14.97
N ALA A 22 7.81 4.80 -15.55
CA ALA A 22 6.42 4.44 -15.41
C ALA A 22 6.31 3.06 -14.74
N PRO A 23 6.43 2.99 -13.39
CA PRO A 23 6.37 1.73 -12.66
C PRO A 23 4.98 1.09 -12.78
N LYS A 24 4.94 -0.23 -12.92
CA LYS A 24 3.72 -1.03 -13.05
C LYS A 24 3.48 -1.95 -11.86
N THR A 25 4.54 -2.32 -11.16
CA THR A 25 4.47 -3.21 -9.99
C THR A 25 4.87 -2.45 -8.73
N LEU A 26 4.43 -2.94 -7.57
CA LEU A 26 4.82 -2.37 -6.29
C LEU A 26 6.35 -2.28 -6.14
N GLY A 27 7.07 -3.33 -6.53
CA GLY A 27 8.53 -3.35 -6.47
C GLY A 27 9.17 -2.25 -7.31
N GLU A 28 8.63 -2.00 -8.50
CA GLU A 28 9.10 -0.90 -9.36
C GLU A 28 8.82 0.48 -8.75
N HIS A 29 7.65 0.68 -8.13
CA HIS A 29 7.32 1.91 -7.37
C HIS A 29 8.30 2.12 -6.22
N LEU A 30 8.56 1.09 -5.43
CA LEU A 30 9.51 1.14 -4.31
C LEU A 30 10.93 1.46 -4.79
N LYS A 31 11.40 0.77 -5.84
CA LYS A 31 12.72 0.99 -6.43
C LYS A 31 12.87 2.42 -6.97
N LYS A 32 11.88 2.91 -7.72
CA LYS A 32 11.85 4.27 -8.25
C LYS A 32 11.98 5.29 -7.11
N ARG A 33 11.08 5.23 -6.12
CA ARG A 33 11.07 6.16 -4.98
C ARG A 33 12.39 6.13 -4.21
N ARG A 34 12.91 4.94 -3.93
CA ARG A 34 14.20 4.78 -3.25
C ARG A 34 15.35 5.46 -4.02
N ARG A 35 15.39 5.24 -5.33
CA ARG A 35 16.44 5.82 -6.19
C ARG A 35 16.33 7.33 -6.31
N GLU A 36 15.13 7.87 -6.43
CA GLU A 36 14.86 9.31 -6.40
C GLU A 36 15.33 9.96 -5.10
N LEU A 37 15.15 9.27 -3.97
CA LEU A 37 15.61 9.73 -2.65
C LEU A 37 17.12 9.47 -2.41
N GLY A 38 17.84 8.81 -3.33
CA GLY A 38 19.25 8.47 -3.17
C GLY A 38 19.55 7.45 -2.08
N LEU A 39 18.56 6.63 -1.70
CA LEU A 39 18.67 5.69 -0.58
C LEU A 39 19.21 4.33 -1.02
N LEU A 40 19.97 3.69 -0.10
CA LEU A 40 20.23 2.26 -0.15
C LEU A 40 18.98 1.48 0.29
N GLN A 41 18.89 0.21 -0.10
CA GLN A 41 17.76 -0.66 0.26
C GLN A 41 17.57 -0.78 1.78
N ARG A 42 18.66 -0.90 2.55
CA ARG A 42 18.63 -0.92 4.02
C ARG A 42 18.09 0.39 4.63
N GLU A 43 18.36 1.51 3.97
CA GLU A 43 17.90 2.83 4.44
C GLU A 43 16.41 3.03 4.16
N ALA A 44 15.94 2.57 3.01
CA ALA A 44 14.52 2.53 2.69
C ALA A 44 13.74 1.63 3.66
N ALA A 45 14.25 0.41 3.91
CA ALA A 45 13.67 -0.51 4.89
C ALA A 45 13.58 0.11 6.29
N LYS A 46 14.65 0.77 6.74
CA LYS A 46 14.69 1.47 8.03
C LYS A 46 13.64 2.58 8.11
N ARG A 47 13.47 3.38 7.04
CA ARG A 47 12.43 4.42 6.99
C ARG A 47 11.02 3.87 7.06
N MET A 48 10.81 2.69 6.51
CA MET A 48 9.52 1.99 6.54
C MET A 48 9.29 1.19 7.83
N GLY A 49 10.30 1.08 8.70
CA GLY A 49 10.22 0.28 9.94
C GLY A 49 10.11 -1.23 9.69
N ILE A 50 10.70 -1.71 8.59
CA ILE A 50 10.69 -3.13 8.21
C ILE A 50 12.11 -3.69 8.09
N LEU A 51 12.23 -5.03 8.05
CA LEU A 51 13.51 -5.69 7.83
C LEU A 51 14.02 -5.43 6.40
N THR A 52 15.34 -5.32 6.25
CA THR A 52 15.98 -5.13 4.93
C THR A 52 15.62 -6.24 3.97
N GLU A 53 15.57 -7.48 4.43
CA GLU A 53 15.21 -8.64 3.61
C GLU A 53 13.75 -8.56 3.12
N THR A 54 12.83 -8.12 3.97
CA THR A 54 11.44 -7.87 3.60
C THR A 54 11.35 -6.83 2.49
N TYR A 55 12.07 -5.72 2.63
CA TYR A 55 12.13 -4.69 1.60
C TYR A 55 12.68 -5.22 0.27
N LEU A 56 13.78 -6.00 0.34
CA LEU A 56 14.39 -6.64 -0.84
C LEU A 56 13.40 -7.53 -1.59
N ASN A 57 12.65 -8.36 -0.85
CA ASN A 57 11.67 -9.25 -1.42
C ASN A 57 10.50 -8.49 -2.09
N TRP A 58 10.05 -7.40 -1.48
CA TRP A 58 9.02 -6.54 -2.09
C TRP A 58 9.54 -5.82 -3.34
N GLU A 59 10.76 -5.26 -3.28
CA GLU A 59 11.35 -4.55 -4.43
C GLU A 59 11.59 -5.50 -5.62
N LYS A 60 11.90 -6.77 -5.36
CA LYS A 60 12.08 -7.82 -6.38
C LYS A 60 10.75 -8.47 -6.82
N GLY A 61 9.65 -8.21 -6.13
CA GLY A 61 8.36 -8.84 -6.42
C GLY A 61 8.26 -10.31 -6.00
N HIS A 62 9.13 -10.77 -5.08
CA HIS A 62 9.08 -12.14 -4.55
C HIS A 62 7.93 -12.31 -3.56
N THR A 63 7.61 -11.27 -2.80
CA THR A 63 6.50 -11.22 -1.86
C THR A 63 5.85 -9.84 -1.93
N GLU A 64 4.61 -9.75 -1.44
CA GLU A 64 3.88 -8.51 -1.31
C GLU A 64 3.55 -8.21 0.17
N PRO A 65 3.43 -6.93 0.55
CA PRO A 65 3.02 -6.57 1.90
C PRO A 65 1.58 -7.01 2.18
N VAL A 66 1.36 -7.58 3.35
CA VAL A 66 0.00 -7.81 3.85
C VAL A 66 -0.68 -6.49 4.23
N ALA A 67 -2.00 -6.49 4.39
CA ALA A 67 -2.79 -5.28 4.65
C ALA A 67 -2.23 -4.41 5.79
N SER A 68 -1.81 -5.03 6.91
CA SER A 68 -1.21 -4.31 8.05
C SER A 68 0.15 -3.67 7.77
N GLN A 69 0.87 -4.15 6.77
CA GLN A 69 2.18 -3.64 6.34
C GLN A 69 2.10 -2.65 5.18
N PHE A 70 0.90 -2.42 4.63
CA PHE A 70 0.74 -1.59 3.45
C PHE A 70 0.82 -0.08 3.75
N ARG A 71 0.40 0.33 4.95
CA ARG A 71 0.47 1.74 5.36
C ARG A 71 1.89 2.33 5.30
N PRO A 72 2.94 1.67 5.83
CA PRO A 72 4.32 2.12 5.65
C PRO A 72 4.73 2.30 4.18
N VAL A 73 4.21 1.47 3.27
CA VAL A 73 4.45 1.58 1.82
C VAL A 73 3.88 2.89 1.29
N VAL A 74 2.60 3.17 1.58
CA VAL A 74 1.93 4.41 1.13
C VAL A 74 2.64 5.64 1.67
N VAL A 75 3.04 5.63 2.95
CA VAL A 75 3.79 6.73 3.57
C VAL A 75 5.14 6.93 2.89
N PHE A 76 5.87 5.86 2.60
CA PHE A 76 7.17 5.93 1.92
C PHE A 76 7.06 6.44 0.49
N LEU A 77 6.07 5.96 -0.26
CA LEU A 77 5.82 6.38 -1.64
C LEU A 77 5.25 7.80 -1.71
N GLY A 78 4.41 8.19 -0.75
CA GLY A 78 3.64 9.43 -0.76
C GLY A 78 2.31 9.32 -1.52
N TYR A 79 1.96 8.12 -2.00
CA TYR A 79 0.71 7.81 -2.71
C TYR A 79 0.41 6.30 -2.62
N ASP A 80 -0.83 5.90 -2.89
CA ASP A 80 -1.21 4.50 -3.02
C ASP A 80 -0.89 4.03 -4.47
N PRO A 81 0.01 3.05 -4.65
CA PRO A 81 0.38 2.56 -5.98
C PRO A 81 -0.65 1.59 -6.57
N THR A 82 -1.68 1.23 -5.83
CA THR A 82 -2.70 0.29 -6.32
C THR A 82 -3.66 0.97 -7.28
N PRO A 83 -4.11 0.26 -8.33
CA PRO A 83 -5.15 0.78 -9.22
C PRO A 83 -6.44 1.11 -8.44
N GLU A 84 -7.22 2.06 -8.95
CA GLU A 84 -8.55 2.34 -8.39
C GLU A 84 -9.41 1.06 -8.38
N PRO A 85 -10.00 0.73 -7.22
CA PRO A 85 -10.79 -0.48 -7.08
C PRO A 85 -12.09 -0.39 -7.88
N LYS A 86 -12.36 -1.38 -8.73
CA LYS A 86 -13.54 -1.46 -9.59
C LYS A 86 -14.61 -2.39 -9.03
N THR A 87 -14.18 -3.46 -8.36
CA THR A 87 -15.08 -4.46 -7.77
C THR A 87 -15.28 -4.23 -6.28
N LEU A 88 -16.33 -4.81 -5.73
CA LEU A 88 -16.61 -4.77 -4.29
C LEU A 88 -15.46 -5.40 -3.48
N ALA A 89 -14.91 -6.52 -3.98
CA ALA A 89 -13.78 -7.20 -3.37
C ALA A 89 -12.53 -6.30 -3.35
N GLU A 90 -12.22 -5.63 -4.46
CA GLU A 90 -11.09 -4.69 -4.54
C GLU A 90 -11.29 -3.46 -3.63
N ARG A 91 -12.53 -2.94 -3.54
CA ARG A 91 -12.87 -1.84 -2.60
C ARG A 91 -12.66 -2.26 -1.14
N LEU A 92 -13.07 -3.47 -0.78
CA LEU A 92 -12.84 -3.99 0.56
C LEU A 92 -11.36 -4.19 0.83
N GLU A 93 -10.60 -4.71 -0.14
CA GLU A 93 -9.15 -4.89 0.00
C GLU A 93 -8.42 -3.56 0.16
N ALA A 94 -8.78 -2.54 -0.61
CA ALA A 94 -8.25 -1.19 -0.46
C ALA A 94 -8.55 -0.63 0.94
N LYS A 95 -9.79 -0.80 1.43
CA LYS A 95 -10.18 -0.36 2.78
C LYS A 95 -9.43 -1.08 3.88
N ARG A 96 -9.23 -2.38 3.74
CA ARG A 96 -8.43 -3.17 4.69
C ARG A 96 -6.99 -2.69 4.78
N ARG A 97 -6.35 -2.39 3.64
CA ARG A 97 -4.99 -1.84 3.59
C ARG A 97 -4.90 -0.46 4.22
N GLU A 98 -5.89 0.39 3.97
CA GLU A 98 -5.99 1.72 4.58
C GLU A 98 -6.06 1.64 6.10
N LEU A 99 -6.86 0.71 6.64
CA LEU A 99 -7.06 0.49 8.07
C LEU A 99 -5.94 -0.35 8.70
N GLY A 100 -5.23 -1.16 7.93
CA GLY A 100 -4.26 -2.13 8.43
C GLY A 100 -4.91 -3.32 9.15
N VAL A 101 -6.12 -3.71 8.74
CA VAL A 101 -6.89 -4.80 9.38
C VAL A 101 -6.91 -6.07 8.56
N THR A 102 -7.09 -7.20 9.24
CA THR A 102 -7.25 -8.51 8.63
C THR A 102 -8.67 -8.72 8.10
N PHE A 103 -8.84 -9.70 7.22
CA PHE A 103 -10.15 -10.09 6.71
C PHE A 103 -11.10 -10.57 7.84
N SER A 104 -10.55 -11.32 8.80
CA SER A 104 -11.26 -11.78 10.00
C SER A 104 -11.77 -10.63 10.85
N GLU A 105 -11.00 -9.57 11.01
CA GLU A 105 -11.41 -8.39 11.79
C GLU A 105 -12.56 -7.65 11.11
N VAL A 106 -12.55 -7.56 9.79
CA VAL A 106 -13.68 -6.98 9.04
C VAL A 106 -14.92 -7.85 9.17
N ALA A 107 -14.82 -9.17 8.99
CA ALA A 107 -15.94 -10.09 9.13
C ALA A 107 -16.55 -10.01 10.53
N ARG A 108 -15.71 -9.99 11.56
CA ARG A 108 -16.13 -9.84 12.96
C ARG A 108 -16.85 -8.51 13.19
N HIS A 109 -16.35 -7.41 12.66
CA HIS A 109 -16.98 -6.10 12.79
C HIS A 109 -18.37 -6.08 12.14
N LEU A 110 -18.53 -6.73 11.00
CA LEU A 110 -19.81 -6.83 10.31
C LEU A 110 -20.76 -7.87 10.96
N GLY A 111 -20.28 -8.65 11.93
CA GLY A 111 -21.03 -9.75 12.54
C GLY A 111 -21.24 -10.93 11.61
N TRP A 112 -20.31 -11.16 10.66
CA TRP A 112 -20.38 -12.24 9.68
C TRP A 112 -19.21 -13.20 9.87
N ASP A 113 -19.41 -14.47 9.46
CA ASP A 113 -18.29 -15.38 9.29
C ASP A 113 -17.52 -15.07 7.99
N GLU A 114 -16.24 -15.42 7.96
CA GLU A 114 -15.36 -15.14 6.80
C GLU A 114 -15.84 -15.85 5.52
N GLY A 115 -16.38 -17.05 5.66
CA GLY A 115 -16.89 -17.80 4.53
C GLY A 115 -18.10 -17.12 3.89
N THR A 116 -18.99 -16.56 4.69
CA THR A 116 -20.13 -15.76 4.21
C THR A 116 -19.66 -14.50 3.49
N LEU A 117 -18.73 -13.76 4.08
CA LEU A 117 -18.18 -12.56 3.45
C LEU A 117 -17.52 -12.91 2.11
N THR A 118 -16.69 -13.96 2.06
CA THR A 118 -16.03 -14.43 0.83
C THR A 118 -17.03 -14.79 -0.26
N ARG A 119 -18.12 -15.51 0.08
CA ARG A 119 -19.14 -15.90 -0.90
C ARG A 119 -19.88 -14.71 -1.50
N TYR A 120 -20.09 -13.65 -0.70
CA TYR A 120 -20.68 -12.42 -1.22
C TYR A 120 -19.70 -11.66 -2.13
N LEU A 121 -18.43 -11.57 -1.76
CA LEU A 121 -17.43 -10.84 -2.53
C LEU A 121 -17.12 -11.48 -3.89
N ASN A 122 -17.13 -12.81 -3.97
CA ASN A 122 -16.88 -13.54 -5.21
C ASN A 122 -18.16 -13.79 -6.03
N GLY A 123 -19.32 -13.30 -5.57
CA GLY A 123 -20.59 -13.43 -6.26
C GLY A 123 -21.24 -14.83 -6.20
N THR A 124 -20.69 -15.76 -5.39
CA THR A 124 -21.28 -17.09 -5.21
C THR A 124 -22.67 -17.00 -4.56
N TRP A 125 -22.86 -16.05 -3.65
CA TRP A 125 -24.14 -15.77 -3.04
C TRP A 125 -24.59 -14.34 -3.34
N ARG A 126 -25.88 -14.17 -3.56
CA ARG A 126 -26.52 -12.85 -3.66
C ARG A 126 -26.57 -12.22 -2.28
N MET A 127 -25.99 -11.04 -2.14
CA MET A 127 -25.99 -10.31 -0.88
C MET A 127 -27.37 -9.71 -0.59
N PRO A 128 -27.97 -9.97 0.57
CA PRO A 128 -29.22 -9.31 0.97
C PRO A 128 -29.05 -7.79 1.10
N PRO A 129 -30.08 -6.98 0.83
CA PRO A 129 -29.99 -5.52 0.87
C PRO A 129 -29.46 -4.96 2.19
N ALA A 130 -29.87 -5.53 3.33
CA ALA A 130 -29.41 -5.11 4.66
C ALA A 130 -27.90 -5.33 4.85
N ARG A 131 -27.37 -6.44 4.34
CA ARG A 131 -25.94 -6.73 4.38
C ARG A 131 -25.14 -5.86 3.40
N ALA A 132 -25.69 -5.59 2.23
CA ALA A 132 -25.10 -4.67 1.26
C ALA A 132 -24.98 -3.28 1.87
N ALA A 133 -26.03 -2.78 2.52
CA ALA A 133 -26.01 -1.49 3.21
C ALA A 133 -24.98 -1.44 4.34
N ALA A 134 -24.83 -2.50 5.13
CA ALA A 134 -23.83 -2.59 6.20
C ALA A 134 -22.39 -2.55 5.63
N LEU A 135 -22.13 -3.27 4.54
CA LEU A 135 -20.83 -3.28 3.88
C LEU A 135 -20.52 -1.92 3.24
N ASP A 136 -21.50 -1.29 2.57
CA ASP A 136 -21.34 0.04 2.00
C ASP A 136 -21.05 1.10 3.07
N ALA A 137 -21.74 1.03 4.22
CA ALA A 137 -21.47 1.89 5.36
C ALA A 137 -20.02 1.70 5.89
N PHE A 138 -19.57 0.47 6.00
CA PHE A 138 -18.18 0.18 6.39
C PHE A 138 -17.17 0.75 5.39
N LEU A 139 -17.42 0.61 4.09
CA LEU A 139 -16.54 1.12 3.05
C LEU A 139 -16.49 2.65 3.00
N ALA A 140 -17.63 3.30 3.32
CA ALA A 140 -17.76 4.77 3.33
C ALA A 140 -17.23 5.42 4.61
N ALA A 141 -17.15 4.69 5.72
CA ALA A 141 -16.73 5.22 7.02
C ALA A 141 -15.28 5.71 7.00
N GLY A 142 -15.03 6.80 7.71
CA GLY A 142 -13.67 7.35 7.85
C GLY A 142 -12.73 6.45 8.67
N VAL A 143 -11.43 6.51 8.36
CA VAL A 143 -10.40 5.72 9.08
C VAL A 143 -10.44 6.01 10.59
N GLY A 144 -10.59 7.28 10.98
CA GLY A 144 -10.65 7.66 12.40
C GLY A 144 -11.86 7.07 13.13
N GLU A 145 -13.02 7.04 12.49
CA GLU A 145 -14.24 6.45 13.02
C GLU A 145 -14.10 4.94 13.21
N LEU A 146 -13.63 4.24 12.18
CA LEU A 146 -13.42 2.79 12.23
C LEU A 146 -12.30 2.39 13.18
N ALA A 147 -11.25 3.20 13.33
CA ALA A 147 -10.16 2.93 14.27
C ALA A 147 -10.67 2.89 15.72
N VAL A 148 -11.63 3.74 16.09
CA VAL A 148 -12.26 3.72 17.41
C VAL A 148 -13.09 2.47 17.61
N VAL A 149 -13.95 2.13 16.63
CA VAL A 149 -14.86 0.97 16.72
C VAL A 149 -14.11 -0.36 16.68
N LEU A 150 -13.06 -0.45 15.86
CA LEU A 150 -12.22 -1.64 15.74
C LEU A 150 -11.16 -1.75 16.85
N GLN A 151 -11.10 -0.80 17.77
CA GLN A 151 -10.11 -0.73 18.85
C GLN A 151 -8.66 -0.78 18.33
N LEU A 152 -8.43 -0.19 17.17
CA LEU A 152 -7.08 -0.11 16.59
C LEU A 152 -6.22 0.88 17.38
N PRO A 153 -4.91 0.61 17.54
CA PRO A 153 -4.02 1.55 18.20
C PRO A 153 -4.02 2.88 17.43
N ARG A 154 -4.27 3.97 18.15
CA ARG A 154 -4.12 5.33 17.62
C ARG A 154 -2.63 5.55 17.33
N ARG A 155 -2.29 5.67 16.08
CA ARG A 155 -0.94 6.02 15.63
C ARG A 155 -0.91 7.42 15.05
#